data_52ea83a8194d1c04637947751aeb8615
#
_entry.id   52ea83a8194d1c04637947751aeb8615
#
_cell.length_a   1.000
_cell.length_b   1.000
_cell.length_c   1.000
_cell.angle_alpha   90.00
_cell.angle_beta   90.00
_cell.angle_gamma   90.00
#
_symmetry.space_group_name_H-M   'P 1'
#
loop_
_entity.id
_entity.type
_entity.pdbx_description
1 polymer ?
#
loop_
_entity_poly.entity_id
_entity_poly.type
_entity_poly.pdbx_seq_one_letter_code
_entity_poly.pdbx_strand_id
1 'polypeptide(L)'
;PKFQLEVNPNKHFKKDSFKRIIDFIEHYCSSGNLDKYDYAIDFPGKSVDDIQIFSSRKEKGLYKGTKYRGQRNKNGYCKIYDKGKEQKIDVIITRVEHTCVRNCALSFEKLYISDSGNAADLSNISASRRLLVKSIIRLRENGIEYQDLLDELDRATKMRIMPYISNTNY
;
A
#
# COMPACT_ATOMS: atom_id res chain seq x y z
N PRO A 1 1.86 26.57 25.50
CA PRO A 1 2.93 25.88 24.75
C PRO A 1 2.35 24.71 23.99
N LYS A 2 2.79 24.51 22.74
CA LYS A 2 2.43 23.33 21.95
C LYS A 2 3.57 22.34 22.06
N PHE A 3 3.25 21.09 22.40
CA PHE A 3 4.21 19.99 22.41
C PHE A 3 3.94 19.10 21.20
N GLN A 4 5.00 18.59 20.61
CA GLN A 4 4.93 17.53 19.63
C GLN A 4 5.68 16.33 20.18
N LEU A 5 5.04 15.19 20.23
CA LEU A 5 5.64 13.92 20.61
C LEU A 5 5.70 13.02 19.38
N GLU A 6 6.90 12.52 19.06
CA GLU A 6 7.09 11.50 18.04
C GLU A 6 7.40 10.16 18.70
N VAL A 7 6.61 9.15 18.39
CA VAL A 7 6.69 7.83 19.01
C VAL A 7 6.77 6.76 17.95
N ASN A 8 7.69 5.83 18.13
CA ASN A 8 7.68 4.57 17.38
C ASN A 8 7.01 3.50 18.27
N PRO A 9 5.77 3.06 17.97
CA PRO A 9 5.03 2.12 18.80
C PRO A 9 5.80 0.82 19.05
N ASN A 10 6.45 0.28 18.02
CA ASN A 10 7.18 -0.99 18.10
C ASN A 10 8.39 -0.93 19.07
N LYS A 11 8.96 0.27 19.25
CA LYS A 11 10.11 0.48 20.14
C LYS A 11 9.71 0.93 21.54
N HIS A 12 8.60 1.62 21.67
CA HIS A 12 8.27 2.36 22.89
C HIS A 12 7.13 1.76 23.70
N PHE A 13 6.10 1.15 23.07
CA PHE A 13 4.92 0.65 23.79
C PHE A 13 5.21 -0.42 24.86
N LYS A 14 6.31 -1.16 24.71
CA LYS A 14 6.71 -2.18 25.67
C LYS A 14 7.56 -1.64 26.85
N LYS A 15 7.82 -0.33 26.89
CA LYS A 15 8.67 0.28 27.91
C LYS A 15 7.82 1.01 28.95
N ASP A 16 8.11 0.82 30.22
CA ASP A 16 7.45 1.54 31.34
C ASP A 16 7.58 3.06 31.18
N SER A 17 8.69 3.53 30.61
CA SER A 17 8.87 4.94 30.29
C SER A 17 7.81 5.50 29.36
N PHE A 18 7.28 4.67 28.42
CA PHE A 18 6.23 5.10 27.51
C PHE A 18 4.91 5.31 28.25
N LYS A 19 4.56 4.41 29.16
CA LYS A 19 3.37 4.56 30.01
C LYS A 19 3.42 5.86 30.79
N ARG A 20 4.55 6.17 31.41
CA ARG A 20 4.73 7.46 32.14
C ARG A 20 4.55 8.69 31.25
N ILE A 21 4.96 8.61 29.97
CA ILE A 21 4.75 9.70 29.01
C ILE A 21 3.26 9.84 28.68
N ILE A 22 2.55 8.75 28.47
CA ILE A 22 1.10 8.78 28.23
C ILE A 22 0.37 9.35 29.45
N ASP A 23 0.67 8.85 30.65
CA ASP A 23 0.09 9.35 31.90
C ASP A 23 0.34 10.86 32.08
N PHE A 24 1.53 11.33 31.72
CA PHE A 24 1.85 12.76 31.73
C PHE A 24 0.99 13.56 30.73
N ILE A 25 0.86 13.05 29.48
CA ILE A 25 0.06 13.71 28.45
C ILE A 25 -1.41 13.78 28.89
N GLU A 26 -1.97 12.68 29.40
CA GLU A 26 -3.36 12.61 29.85
C GLU A 26 -3.61 13.54 31.01
N HIS A 27 -2.63 13.69 31.91
CA HIS A 27 -2.77 14.55 33.09
C HIS A 27 -2.63 16.05 32.78
N TYR A 28 -1.72 16.44 31.89
CA TYR A 28 -1.37 17.85 31.65
C TYR A 28 -1.88 18.43 30.34
N CYS A 29 -2.37 17.60 29.42
CA CYS A 29 -2.86 18.07 28.13
C CYS A 29 -4.39 17.97 28.06
N SER A 30 -5.04 19.13 27.97
CA SER A 30 -6.50 19.20 27.81
C SER A 30 -7.03 18.73 26.48
N SER A 31 -6.18 18.68 25.47
CA SER A 31 -6.50 18.15 24.13
C SER A 31 -5.24 17.71 23.39
N GLY A 32 -5.36 16.67 22.60
CA GLY A 32 -4.32 16.18 21.70
C GLY A 32 -4.88 15.86 20.35
N ASN A 33 -4.12 16.14 19.30
CA ASN A 33 -4.44 15.75 17.94
C ASN A 33 -3.32 14.87 17.38
N LEU A 34 -3.70 13.80 16.71
CA LEU A 34 -2.76 13.01 15.92
C LEU A 34 -2.40 13.80 14.65
N ASP A 35 -1.21 14.39 14.63
CA ASP A 35 -0.76 15.21 13.51
C ASP A 35 -0.36 14.38 12.31
N LYS A 36 0.42 13.32 12.53
CA LYS A 36 0.91 12.42 11.49
C LYS A 36 1.18 11.03 12.07
N TYR A 37 0.86 10.00 11.32
CA TYR A 37 1.30 8.64 11.62
C TYR A 37 1.63 7.89 10.33
N ASP A 38 2.56 6.96 10.45
CA ASP A 38 2.87 6.01 9.40
C ASP A 38 2.36 4.63 9.82
N TYR A 39 1.66 3.95 8.93
CA TYR A 39 1.37 2.54 9.10
C TYR A 39 2.10 1.74 8.03
N ALA A 40 2.44 0.51 8.36
CA ALA A 40 3.20 -0.34 7.48
C ALA A 40 2.58 -1.73 7.39
N ILE A 41 2.67 -2.32 6.19
CA ILE A 41 2.32 -3.71 5.92
C ILE A 41 3.57 -4.39 5.40
N ASP A 42 3.90 -5.54 5.99
CA ASP A 42 5.03 -6.36 5.60
C ASP A 42 4.57 -7.54 4.74
N PHE A 43 5.30 -7.80 3.67
CA PHE A 43 5.08 -8.90 2.73
C PHE A 43 6.30 -9.83 2.75
N PRO A 44 6.30 -10.87 3.62
CA PRO A 44 7.37 -11.84 3.66
C PRO A 44 7.48 -12.62 2.34
N GLY A 45 8.71 -12.88 1.89
CA GLY A 45 9.00 -13.63 0.66
C GLY A 45 8.74 -12.87 -0.63
N LYS A 46 8.32 -11.60 -0.58
CA LYS A 46 8.08 -10.77 -1.75
C LYS A 46 9.15 -9.72 -1.93
N SER A 47 9.61 -9.54 -3.16
CA SER A 47 10.53 -8.45 -3.53
C SER A 47 9.78 -7.13 -3.75
N VAL A 48 10.50 -6.02 -3.78
CA VAL A 48 9.91 -4.68 -4.06
C VAL A 48 9.23 -4.65 -5.43
N ASP A 49 9.69 -5.46 -6.38
CA ASP A 49 9.13 -5.50 -7.74
C ASP A 49 7.86 -6.31 -7.83
N ASP A 50 7.65 -7.25 -6.89
CA ASP A 50 6.43 -8.04 -6.81
C ASP A 50 5.23 -7.24 -6.26
N ILE A 51 5.49 -6.07 -5.65
CA ILE A 51 4.45 -5.24 -5.05
C ILE A 51 4.10 -4.07 -5.94
N GLN A 52 2.83 -3.99 -6.32
CA GLN A 52 2.26 -2.85 -7.05
C GLN A 52 1.25 -2.12 -6.15
N ILE A 53 1.36 -0.80 -6.13
CA ILE A 53 0.41 0.05 -5.41
C ILE A 53 -0.43 0.82 -6.42
N PHE A 54 -1.73 0.71 -6.28
CA PHE A 54 -2.70 1.51 -7.01
C PHE A 54 -3.15 2.66 -6.11
N SER A 55 -2.78 3.85 -6.47
CA SER A 55 -3.10 5.06 -5.73
C SER A 55 -3.32 6.20 -6.72
N SER A 56 -4.19 7.13 -6.38
CA SER A 56 -4.36 8.38 -7.14
C SER A 56 -3.11 9.27 -7.08
N ARG A 57 -2.13 8.94 -6.22
CA ARG A 57 -0.90 9.71 -6.08
C ARG A 57 0.10 9.33 -7.16
N LYS A 58 0.74 10.35 -7.73
CA LYS A 58 1.74 10.18 -8.78
C LYS A 58 2.97 9.44 -8.25
N GLU A 59 3.45 8.48 -9.02
CA GLU A 59 4.73 7.81 -8.76
C GLU A 59 5.88 8.78 -8.99
N LYS A 60 6.86 8.77 -8.07
CA LYS A 60 8.04 9.62 -8.15
C LYS A 60 9.29 8.87 -8.62
N GLY A 61 9.18 7.56 -8.81
CA GLY A 61 10.26 6.71 -9.26
C GLY A 61 10.98 5.94 -8.17
N LEU A 62 12.06 5.28 -8.59
CA LEU A 62 12.91 4.42 -7.76
C LEU A 62 14.16 5.18 -7.31
N TYR A 63 14.44 5.16 -6.02
CA TYR A 63 15.69 5.69 -5.48
C TYR A 63 16.28 4.70 -4.46
N LYS A 64 17.51 4.25 -4.70
CA LYS A 64 18.22 3.28 -3.84
C LYS A 64 17.38 2.04 -3.48
N GLY A 65 16.66 1.48 -4.46
CA GLY A 65 15.81 0.29 -4.25
C GLY A 65 14.48 0.56 -3.54
N THR A 66 14.13 1.83 -3.29
CA THR A 66 12.84 2.23 -2.70
C THR A 66 11.97 2.92 -3.74
N LYS A 67 10.74 2.44 -3.92
CA LYS A 67 9.73 3.10 -4.76
C LYS A 67 8.97 4.13 -3.92
N TYR A 68 8.71 5.29 -4.49
CA TYR A 68 8.03 6.39 -3.81
C TYR A 68 6.78 6.82 -4.57
N ARG A 69 5.71 7.14 -3.83
CA ARG A 69 4.49 7.76 -4.38
C ARG A 69 4.04 8.93 -3.52
N GLY A 70 3.48 9.93 -4.17
CA GLY A 70 3.01 11.13 -3.48
C GLY A 70 4.15 12.05 -3.02
N GLN A 71 3.80 13.04 -2.24
CA GLN A 71 4.74 14.04 -1.73
C GLN A 71 5.08 13.72 -0.27
N ARG A 72 6.37 13.72 0.06
CA ARG A 72 6.87 13.51 1.42
C ARG A 72 6.17 14.42 2.43
N ASN A 73 5.83 13.88 3.59
CA ASN A 73 5.12 14.57 4.67
C ASN A 73 3.70 15.06 4.31
N LYS A 74 3.12 14.55 3.23
CA LYS A 74 1.72 14.80 2.88
C LYS A 74 0.92 13.51 3.01
N ASN A 75 -0.38 13.69 3.25
CA ASN A 75 -1.31 12.56 3.31
C ASN A 75 -1.24 11.72 2.03
N GLY A 76 -1.15 10.41 2.19
CA GLY A 76 -1.05 9.47 1.07
C GLY A 76 0.36 9.33 0.48
N TYR A 77 1.40 9.86 1.15
CA TYR A 77 2.77 9.51 0.79
C TYR A 77 3.05 8.06 1.10
N CYS A 78 3.64 7.35 0.15
CA CYS A 78 3.90 5.93 0.29
C CYS A 78 5.34 5.59 -0.10
N LYS A 79 5.93 4.66 0.64
CA LYS A 79 7.23 4.04 0.37
C LYS A 79 7.07 2.54 0.25
N ILE A 80 7.75 1.94 -0.72
CA ILE A 80 7.86 0.48 -0.86
C ILE A 80 9.34 0.15 -0.88
N TYR A 81 9.80 -0.65 0.06
CA TYR A 81 11.22 -0.94 0.20
C TYR A 81 11.49 -2.31 0.81
N ASP A 82 12.72 -2.79 0.60
CA ASP A 82 13.22 -4.03 1.16
C ASP A 82 13.55 -3.84 2.65
N LYS A 83 12.66 -4.35 3.49
CA LYS A 83 12.79 -4.27 4.96
C LYS A 83 13.87 -5.21 5.48
N GLY A 84 14.10 -6.34 4.82
CA GLY A 84 15.18 -7.27 5.15
C GLY A 84 16.54 -6.58 5.02
N LYS A 85 16.80 -5.93 3.89
CA LYS A 85 18.02 -5.14 3.70
C LYS A 85 18.17 -3.99 4.68
N GLU A 86 17.09 -3.26 4.98
CA GLU A 86 17.14 -2.19 5.98
C GLU A 86 17.55 -2.71 7.35
N GLN A 87 17.05 -3.88 7.75
CA GLN A 87 17.36 -4.50 9.04
C GLN A 87 18.63 -5.35 9.02
N LYS A 88 19.29 -5.50 7.86
CA LYS A 88 20.50 -6.36 7.67
C LYS A 88 20.24 -7.82 8.06
N ILE A 89 19.07 -8.35 7.74
CA ILE A 89 18.71 -9.74 7.92
C ILE A 89 18.60 -10.41 6.55
N ASP A 90 18.97 -11.68 6.49
CA ASP A 90 18.92 -12.48 5.25
C ASP A 90 17.52 -13.09 5.04
N VAL A 91 16.52 -12.21 5.01
CA VAL A 91 15.13 -12.57 4.75
C VAL A 91 14.53 -11.54 3.81
N ILE A 92 13.90 -11.98 2.74
CA ILE A 92 13.20 -11.11 1.81
C ILE A 92 11.89 -10.66 2.47
N ILE A 93 11.79 -9.38 2.76
CA ILE A 93 10.58 -8.76 3.29
C ILE A 93 10.39 -7.41 2.60
N THR A 94 9.35 -7.25 1.83
CA THR A 94 8.97 -5.94 1.30
C THR A 94 8.01 -5.26 2.25
N ARG A 95 8.32 -4.03 2.62
CA ARG A 95 7.45 -3.17 3.41
C ARG A 95 6.81 -2.09 2.54
N VAL A 96 5.51 -1.97 2.68
CA VAL A 96 4.73 -0.82 2.21
C VAL A 96 4.41 0.06 3.41
N GLU A 97 4.92 1.28 3.41
CA GLU A 97 4.71 2.27 4.47
C GLU A 97 3.93 3.44 3.93
N HIS A 98 2.85 3.80 4.60
CA HIS A 98 1.93 4.86 4.18
C HIS A 98 1.81 5.92 5.27
N THR A 99 1.99 7.17 4.88
CA THR A 99 1.85 8.33 5.76
C THR A 99 0.44 8.88 5.72
N CYS A 100 -0.17 9.00 6.90
CA CYS A 100 -1.42 9.72 7.13
C CYS A 100 -1.14 11.00 7.91
N VAL A 101 -1.75 12.09 7.50
CA VAL A 101 -1.60 13.41 8.11
C VAL A 101 -2.97 13.91 8.54
N ARG A 102 -3.05 14.43 9.78
CA ARG A 102 -4.21 15.11 10.36
C ARG A 102 -5.53 14.36 10.20
N ASN A 103 -5.87 13.52 11.15
CA ASN A 103 -7.21 12.88 11.27
C ASN A 103 -7.80 12.33 9.94
N CYS A 104 -6.96 12.16 8.92
CA CYS A 104 -7.39 11.46 7.72
C CYS A 104 -7.72 10.05 8.14
N ALA A 105 -8.99 9.70 8.05
CA ALA A 105 -9.41 8.32 8.18
C ALA A 105 -8.50 7.46 7.29
N LEU A 106 -8.00 6.37 7.85
CA LEU A 106 -7.31 5.32 7.11
C LEU A 106 -8.25 4.83 6.02
N SER A 107 -8.23 5.48 4.86
CA SER A 107 -8.97 4.95 3.75
C SER A 107 -8.10 3.87 3.10
N PHE A 108 -8.07 2.68 3.72
CA PHE A 108 -7.56 1.47 3.10
C PHE A 108 -8.16 1.24 1.72
N GLU A 109 -9.36 1.73 1.49
CA GLU A 109 -10.07 1.71 0.21
C GLU A 109 -9.29 2.31 -0.95
N LYS A 110 -8.34 3.20 -0.70
CA LYS A 110 -7.54 3.86 -1.76
C LYS A 110 -6.15 3.28 -1.94
N LEU A 111 -5.71 2.36 -1.09
CA LEU A 111 -4.42 1.71 -1.19
C LEU A 111 -4.62 0.27 -1.65
N TYR A 112 -4.54 0.05 -2.93
CA TYR A 112 -4.60 -1.28 -3.49
C TYR A 112 -3.18 -1.82 -3.67
N ILE A 113 -2.88 -2.91 -3.00
CA ILE A 113 -1.62 -3.63 -3.12
C ILE A 113 -1.94 -4.91 -3.86
N SER A 114 -1.30 -5.15 -4.99
CA SER A 114 -1.35 -6.43 -5.67
C SER A 114 0.02 -7.10 -5.61
N ASP A 115 0.01 -8.39 -5.40
CA ASP A 115 1.15 -9.23 -5.64
C ASP A 115 1.31 -9.39 -7.17
N SER A 116 2.38 -8.84 -7.72
CA SER A 116 2.64 -8.91 -9.15
C SER A 116 3.35 -10.20 -9.58
N GLY A 117 3.58 -11.12 -8.64
CA GLY A 117 4.34 -12.36 -8.89
C GLY A 117 3.82 -13.25 -10.01
N ASN A 118 2.61 -12.96 -10.53
CA ASN A 118 2.02 -13.59 -11.72
C ASN A 118 1.29 -12.57 -12.62
N ALA A 119 1.64 -11.29 -12.54
CA ALA A 119 1.03 -10.31 -13.42
C ALA A 119 1.43 -10.63 -14.87
N ALA A 120 0.49 -11.05 -15.67
CA ALA A 120 0.65 -11.13 -17.12
C ALA A 120 1.22 -9.79 -17.61
N ASP A 121 2.20 -9.85 -18.51
CA ASP A 121 2.75 -8.63 -19.10
C ASP A 121 1.65 -7.83 -19.79
N LEU A 122 1.21 -6.79 -19.14
CA LEU A 122 0.14 -5.90 -19.60
C LEU A 122 0.68 -4.70 -20.38
N SER A 123 1.99 -4.66 -20.71
CA SER A 123 2.62 -3.56 -21.42
C SER A 123 1.98 -3.28 -22.76
N ASN A 124 1.49 -4.33 -23.44
CA ASN A 124 0.94 -4.30 -24.80
C ASN A 124 -0.53 -3.85 -24.89
N ILE A 125 -1.17 -3.52 -23.76
CA ILE A 125 -2.56 -3.05 -23.78
C ILE A 125 -2.68 -1.62 -23.22
N SER A 126 -3.71 -0.90 -23.66
CA SER A 126 -3.94 0.50 -23.23
C SER A 126 -4.15 0.61 -21.72
N ALA A 127 -3.88 1.78 -21.16
CA ALA A 127 -3.98 2.02 -19.73
C ALA A 127 -5.38 1.69 -19.16
N SER A 128 -6.45 2.01 -19.87
CA SER A 128 -7.82 1.69 -19.49
C SER A 128 -8.09 0.17 -19.45
N ARG A 129 -7.60 -0.56 -20.45
CA ARG A 129 -7.71 -2.03 -20.48
C ARG A 129 -6.86 -2.70 -19.41
N ARG A 130 -5.67 -2.18 -19.13
CA ARG A 130 -4.87 -2.65 -17.99
C ARG A 130 -5.60 -2.53 -16.68
N LEU A 131 -6.27 -1.39 -16.46
CA LEU A 131 -7.08 -1.18 -15.26
C LEU A 131 -8.20 -2.22 -15.18
N LEU A 132 -8.91 -2.45 -16.28
CA LEU A 132 -10.01 -3.41 -16.36
C LEU A 132 -9.54 -4.85 -16.07
N VAL A 133 -8.46 -5.31 -16.72
CA VAL A 133 -7.87 -6.64 -16.47
C VAL A 133 -7.51 -6.80 -14.99
N LYS A 134 -6.83 -5.81 -14.41
CA LYS A 134 -6.44 -5.85 -13.01
C LYS A 134 -7.65 -5.87 -12.07
N SER A 135 -8.72 -5.15 -12.39
CA SER A 135 -9.96 -5.17 -11.62
C SER A 135 -10.63 -6.54 -11.65
N ILE A 136 -10.71 -7.16 -12.82
CA ILE A 136 -11.30 -8.50 -12.99
C ILE A 136 -10.48 -9.57 -12.25
N ILE A 137 -9.15 -9.56 -12.41
CA ILE A 137 -8.28 -10.49 -11.67
C ILE A 137 -8.52 -10.35 -10.17
N ARG A 138 -8.62 -9.13 -9.67
CA ARG A 138 -8.86 -8.87 -8.26
C ARG A 138 -10.23 -9.34 -7.77
N LEU A 139 -11.28 -9.11 -8.54
CA LEU A 139 -12.61 -9.62 -8.20
C LEU A 139 -12.55 -11.14 -8.05
N ARG A 140 -11.90 -11.82 -8.99
CA ARG A 140 -11.71 -13.27 -8.96
C ARG A 140 -10.90 -13.72 -7.74
N GLU A 141 -9.79 -13.07 -7.41
CA GLU A 141 -8.95 -13.38 -6.24
C GLU A 141 -9.72 -13.24 -4.93
N ASN A 142 -10.73 -12.38 -4.88
CA ASN A 142 -11.59 -12.19 -3.72
C ASN A 142 -12.87 -13.04 -3.77
N GLY A 143 -12.98 -13.98 -4.72
CA GLY A 143 -14.18 -14.83 -4.87
C GLY A 143 -15.44 -14.06 -5.28
N ILE A 144 -15.28 -12.85 -5.84
CA ILE A 144 -16.41 -12.01 -6.27
C ILE A 144 -16.74 -12.34 -7.73
N GLU A 145 -18.02 -12.55 -8.00
CA GLU A 145 -18.54 -12.79 -9.34
C GLU A 145 -18.24 -11.57 -10.25
N TYR A 146 -17.70 -11.82 -11.43
CA TYR A 146 -17.31 -10.77 -12.38
C TYR A 146 -17.84 -11.02 -13.81
N GLN A 147 -18.65 -12.06 -14.00
CA GLN A 147 -19.17 -12.42 -15.32
C GLN A 147 -20.05 -11.33 -15.89
N ASP A 148 -20.91 -10.72 -15.08
CA ASP A 148 -21.78 -9.62 -15.49
C ASP A 148 -20.96 -8.44 -16.03
N LEU A 149 -19.84 -8.12 -15.35
CA LEU A 149 -18.93 -7.07 -15.82
C LEU A 149 -18.33 -7.42 -17.20
N LEU A 150 -17.97 -8.68 -17.42
CA LEU A 150 -17.50 -9.11 -18.73
C LEU A 150 -18.59 -9.02 -19.79
N ASP A 151 -19.82 -9.30 -19.43
CA ASP A 151 -20.95 -9.31 -20.36
C ASP A 151 -21.37 -7.91 -20.82
N GLU A 152 -21.12 -6.90 -20.02
CA GLU A 152 -21.31 -5.49 -20.39
C GLU A 152 -20.24 -4.96 -21.37
N LEU A 153 -19.12 -5.64 -21.53
CA LEU A 153 -18.05 -5.19 -22.41
C LEU A 153 -18.35 -5.48 -23.89
N ASP A 154 -17.94 -4.57 -24.75
CA ASP A 154 -17.96 -4.80 -26.19
C ASP A 154 -17.05 -5.98 -26.60
N ARG A 155 -17.40 -6.64 -27.72
CA ARG A 155 -16.69 -7.82 -28.21
C ARG A 155 -15.20 -7.58 -28.44
N ALA A 156 -14.81 -6.39 -28.93
CA ALA A 156 -13.42 -6.08 -29.23
C ALA A 156 -12.61 -5.91 -27.94
N THR A 157 -13.18 -5.32 -26.90
CA THR A 157 -12.57 -5.22 -25.57
C THR A 157 -12.44 -6.60 -24.94
N LYS A 158 -13.51 -7.43 -24.93
CA LYS A 158 -13.42 -8.82 -24.45
C LYS A 158 -12.27 -9.58 -25.10
N MET A 159 -12.23 -9.61 -26.42
CA MET A 159 -11.18 -10.34 -27.18
C MET A 159 -9.76 -9.91 -26.81
N ARG A 160 -9.57 -8.64 -26.49
CA ARG A 160 -8.25 -8.08 -26.14
C ARG A 160 -7.82 -8.32 -24.70
N ILE A 161 -8.75 -8.49 -23.78
CA ILE A 161 -8.43 -8.67 -22.35
C ILE A 161 -8.47 -10.14 -21.93
N MET A 162 -9.29 -10.97 -22.56
CA MET A 162 -9.43 -12.40 -22.21
C MET A 162 -8.12 -13.17 -22.12
N PRO A 163 -7.13 -13.00 -23.02
CA PRO A 163 -5.85 -13.69 -22.90
C PRO A 163 -5.12 -13.42 -21.58
N TYR A 164 -5.31 -12.26 -21.01
CA TYR A 164 -4.67 -11.85 -19.75
C TYR A 164 -5.43 -12.31 -18.50
N ILE A 165 -6.73 -12.60 -18.65
CA ILE A 165 -7.58 -13.07 -17.55
C ILE A 165 -7.54 -14.59 -17.47
N SER A 166 -7.50 -15.28 -18.63
CA SER A 166 -7.55 -16.74 -18.70
C SER A 166 -6.24 -17.42 -18.31
N ASN A 167 -5.09 -16.75 -18.52
CA ASN A 167 -3.75 -17.33 -18.26
C ASN A 167 -3.33 -17.27 -16.78
N THR A 168 -4.15 -16.76 -15.90
CA THR A 168 -3.93 -16.84 -14.46
C THR A 168 -4.56 -18.11 -13.91
N ASN A 169 -4.04 -19.28 -14.31
CA ASN A 169 -4.34 -20.56 -13.64
C ASN A 169 -3.56 -20.61 -12.31
N TYR A 170 -4.29 -20.68 -11.22
CA TYR A 170 -3.80 -21.15 -9.93
C TYR A 170 -4.11 -22.65 -9.81
#